data_511263120b39503d4421d706273d8b7f
#
_entry.id   511263120b39503d4421d706273d8b7f
#
_cell.length_a   1.000
_cell.length_b   1.000
_cell.length_c   1.000
_cell.angle_alpha   90.00
_cell.angle_beta   90.00
_cell.angle_gamma   90.00
#
_symmetry.space_group_name_H-M   'P 1'
#
loop_
_entity.id
_entity.type
_entity.pdbx_description
1 polymer ?
#
loop_
_entity_poly.entity_id
_entity_poly.type
_entity_poly.pdbx_seq_one_letter_code
_entity_poly.pdbx_strand_id
1 'polypeptide(L)'
;TVPMTFDGVKVTPWAMYGALGRDSFTNGDGVNKYDPVTGELISGPGSVANGLLPTGVDGAMLKGADLDRHGNAWWVGVASELTYFDPFRFALDAAYGSADMGSIGGFDVERSGWFASILGEYKMDYFTPGILFWYASGDDSNWANGSERMPVVEGSWTASSYGFDDNFGRDACDMIGLTNDGKMGVYLQAKDISFMEDLTHIFRVGFIKGTNNTEMARQGIASPTGTSGRELYLTTADKAWEVNFDTQYKIYKDLTLAVEIGYINLDLDKGVWGKGTVDSYRENNVRGAVTLQYTF
;
A
#
# COMPACT_ATOMS: atom_id res chain seq x y z
N THR A 1 -12.85 -11.73 -12.34
CA THR A 1 -11.78 -12.73 -12.12
C THR A 1 -12.14 -14.04 -12.77
N VAL A 2 -11.16 -14.72 -13.37
CA VAL A 2 -11.33 -16.03 -14.03
C VAL A 2 -10.24 -16.97 -13.50
N PRO A 3 -10.49 -17.68 -12.37
CA PRO A 3 -9.50 -18.61 -11.84
C PRO A 3 -9.38 -19.85 -12.75
N MET A 4 -8.15 -20.21 -13.08
CA MET A 4 -7.78 -21.40 -13.82
C MET A 4 -6.82 -22.22 -12.97
N THR A 5 -7.14 -23.50 -12.77
CA THR A 5 -6.31 -24.41 -11.96
C THR A 5 -5.90 -25.60 -12.81
N PHE A 6 -4.61 -25.85 -12.83
CA PHE A 6 -3.95 -27.00 -13.46
C PHE A 6 -3.19 -27.77 -12.39
N ASP A 7 -2.59 -28.87 -12.76
CA ASP A 7 -1.76 -29.62 -11.80
C ASP A 7 -0.58 -28.77 -11.30
N GLY A 8 -0.62 -28.42 -10.02
CA GLY A 8 0.38 -27.58 -9.37
C GLY A 8 0.48 -26.13 -9.86
N VAL A 9 -0.43 -25.66 -10.71
CA VAL A 9 -0.44 -24.27 -11.24
C VAL A 9 -1.82 -23.66 -11.11
N LYS A 10 -1.90 -22.49 -10.48
CA LYS A 10 -3.12 -21.68 -10.40
C LYS A 10 -2.84 -20.31 -11.01
N VAL A 11 -3.66 -19.89 -11.96
CA VAL A 11 -3.56 -18.57 -12.60
C VAL A 11 -4.93 -17.91 -12.56
N THR A 12 -4.99 -16.69 -12.10
CA THR A 12 -6.22 -15.92 -11.95
C THR A 12 -6.06 -14.55 -12.63
N PRO A 13 -6.30 -14.44 -13.94
CA PRO A 13 -6.43 -13.14 -14.56
C PRO A 13 -7.69 -12.43 -14.06
N TRP A 14 -7.61 -11.13 -13.93
CA TRP A 14 -8.71 -10.30 -13.47
C TRP A 14 -8.73 -8.94 -14.16
N ALA A 15 -9.89 -8.33 -14.19
CA ALA A 15 -10.07 -6.96 -14.61
C ALA A 15 -11.13 -6.29 -13.75
N MET A 16 -10.99 -4.98 -13.55
CA MET A 16 -11.93 -4.13 -12.86
C MET A 16 -12.13 -2.84 -13.67
N TYR A 17 -13.36 -2.32 -13.68
CA TYR A 17 -13.69 -1.03 -14.27
C TYR A 17 -14.55 -0.24 -13.30
N GLY A 18 -14.29 1.06 -13.19
CA GLY A 18 -15.07 2.01 -12.42
C GLY A 18 -15.31 3.30 -13.21
N ALA A 19 -16.56 3.79 -13.20
CA ALA A 19 -16.87 5.13 -13.68
C ALA A 19 -16.79 6.11 -12.50
N LEU A 20 -15.98 7.15 -12.64
CA LEU A 20 -15.82 8.20 -11.65
C LEU A 20 -16.79 9.33 -11.99
N GLY A 21 -17.74 9.63 -11.07
CA GLY A 21 -18.69 10.71 -11.28
C GLY A 21 -17.98 12.06 -11.32
N ARG A 22 -18.37 12.95 -12.23
CA ARG A 22 -17.85 14.31 -12.30
C ARG A 22 -17.94 15.07 -10.98
N ASP A 23 -18.98 14.78 -10.19
CA ASP A 23 -19.23 15.42 -8.91
C ASP A 23 -18.53 14.74 -7.72
N SER A 24 -17.80 13.63 -7.96
CA SER A 24 -17.11 12.89 -6.90
C SER A 24 -16.03 13.72 -6.20
N PHE A 25 -15.49 14.71 -6.90
CA PHE A 25 -14.44 15.61 -6.40
C PHE A 25 -14.96 17.03 -6.10
N THR A 26 -16.06 17.46 -6.74
CA THR A 26 -16.60 18.81 -6.59
C THR A 26 -17.41 19.00 -5.32
N ASN A 27 -17.99 17.94 -4.78
CA ASN A 27 -18.70 17.97 -3.49
C ASN A 27 -17.78 17.86 -2.27
N GLY A 28 -16.50 17.69 -2.47
CA GLY A 28 -15.48 17.75 -1.44
C GLY A 28 -15.15 19.21 -1.11
N ASP A 29 -16.02 19.91 -0.39
CA ASP A 29 -15.72 21.23 0.18
C ASP A 29 -14.64 21.17 1.27
N GLY A 30 -13.93 20.03 1.39
CA GLY A 30 -12.93 19.79 2.44
C GLY A 30 -13.55 19.66 3.83
N VAL A 31 -14.88 19.67 3.92
CA VAL A 31 -15.62 19.59 5.17
C VAL A 31 -16.27 18.21 5.27
N ASN A 32 -15.95 17.51 6.33
CA ASN A 32 -16.69 16.31 6.70
C ASN A 32 -18.18 16.67 6.85
N LYS A 33 -19.03 16.05 6.05
CA LYS A 33 -20.49 16.16 6.22
C LYS A 33 -20.96 15.05 7.13
N TYR A 34 -21.55 15.45 8.22
CA TYR A 34 -22.17 14.55 9.18
C TYR A 34 -23.68 14.54 9.01
N ASP A 35 -24.31 13.37 9.18
CA ASP A 35 -25.75 13.27 9.29
C ASP A 35 -26.20 14.12 10.50
N PRO A 36 -27.09 15.10 10.32
CA PRO A 36 -27.52 15.97 11.40
C PRO A 36 -28.34 15.23 12.47
N VAL A 37 -28.81 14.02 12.18
CA VAL A 37 -29.65 13.24 13.10
C VAL A 37 -28.81 12.15 13.81
N THR A 38 -27.97 11.43 13.09
CA THR A 38 -27.17 10.32 13.65
C THR A 38 -25.78 10.74 14.08
N GLY A 39 -25.26 11.86 13.61
CA GLY A 39 -23.89 12.29 13.83
C GLY A 39 -22.87 11.44 13.06
N GLU A 40 -23.31 10.52 12.20
CA GLU A 40 -22.42 9.71 11.39
C GLU A 40 -21.83 10.50 10.22
N LEU A 41 -20.58 10.16 9.84
CA LEU A 41 -19.91 10.75 8.68
C LEU A 41 -20.59 10.27 7.39
N ILE A 42 -21.34 11.17 6.72
CA ILE A 42 -22.02 10.88 5.45
C ILE A 42 -21.03 10.95 4.28
N SER A 43 -20.15 11.96 4.27
CA SER A 43 -19.11 12.13 3.29
C SER A 43 -17.95 12.92 3.90
N GLY A 44 -16.77 12.42 3.68
CA GLY A 44 -15.52 13.12 3.93
C GLY A 44 -14.78 13.31 2.62
N PRO A 45 -13.63 13.99 2.61
CA PRO A 45 -12.69 13.88 1.51
C PRO A 45 -12.37 12.39 1.39
N GLY A 46 -13.03 11.74 0.43
CA GLY A 46 -13.11 10.29 0.37
C GLY A 46 -11.74 9.67 0.16
N SER A 47 -11.43 8.65 0.95
CA SER A 47 -10.24 7.82 0.82
C SER A 47 -10.08 7.24 -0.60
N VAL A 48 -11.17 6.99 -1.30
CA VAL A 48 -11.19 6.52 -2.70
C VAL A 48 -10.61 7.57 -3.66
N ALA A 49 -10.90 8.85 -3.45
CA ALA A 49 -10.38 9.92 -4.32
C ALA A 49 -8.86 10.07 -4.20
N ASN A 50 -8.31 9.93 -3.00
CA ASN A 50 -6.87 10.10 -2.77
C ASN A 50 -6.02 9.06 -3.51
N GLY A 51 -6.50 7.82 -3.58
CA GLY A 51 -5.81 6.75 -4.33
C GLY A 51 -5.93 6.87 -5.85
N LEU A 52 -6.79 7.76 -6.35
CA LEU A 52 -7.07 7.96 -7.79
C LEU A 52 -6.52 9.29 -8.33
N LEU A 53 -6.06 10.19 -7.46
CA LEU A 53 -5.55 11.50 -7.84
C LEU A 53 -4.04 11.47 -8.07
N PRO A 54 -3.53 12.28 -9.02
CA PRO A 54 -2.10 12.53 -9.16
C PRO A 54 -1.52 13.18 -7.91
N THR A 55 -0.22 13.00 -7.71
CA THR A 55 0.54 13.68 -6.66
C THR A 55 0.42 15.21 -6.84
N GLY A 56 0.20 15.91 -5.72
CA GLY A 56 0.06 17.37 -5.71
C GLY A 56 -1.30 17.91 -6.14
N VAL A 57 -2.19 17.04 -6.62
CA VAL A 57 -3.59 17.40 -6.89
C VAL A 57 -4.42 16.99 -5.67
N ASP A 58 -4.97 17.94 -4.97
CA ASP A 58 -5.89 17.69 -3.88
C ASP A 58 -7.33 18.09 -4.24
N GLY A 59 -8.29 17.70 -3.42
CA GLY A 59 -9.69 18.06 -3.62
C GLY A 59 -9.94 19.59 -3.62
N ALA A 60 -9.03 20.39 -3.06
CA ALA A 60 -9.12 21.84 -3.05
C ALA A 60 -8.75 22.43 -4.43
N MET A 61 -7.79 21.84 -5.13
CA MET A 61 -7.48 22.23 -6.51
C MET A 61 -8.59 21.87 -7.48
N LEU A 62 -9.32 20.78 -7.20
CA LEU A 62 -10.49 20.35 -7.98
C LEU A 62 -11.77 21.08 -7.61
N LYS A 63 -11.76 21.87 -6.52
CA LYS A 63 -12.92 22.62 -6.06
C LYS A 63 -13.27 23.72 -7.05
N GLY A 64 -14.45 23.58 -7.68
CA GLY A 64 -14.92 24.52 -8.70
C GLY A 64 -14.33 24.30 -10.08
N ALA A 65 -13.50 23.29 -10.25
CA ALA A 65 -13.15 22.81 -11.59
C ALA A 65 -14.37 22.09 -12.16
N ASP A 66 -14.87 22.62 -13.26
CA ASP A 66 -15.96 21.99 -14.01
C ASP A 66 -15.34 20.81 -14.78
N LEU A 67 -15.36 19.64 -14.15
CA LEU A 67 -15.04 18.40 -14.86
C LEU A 67 -16.24 18.10 -15.75
N ASP A 68 -16.17 18.57 -16.98
CA ASP A 68 -17.26 18.46 -17.97
C ASP A 68 -17.66 17.00 -18.26
N ARG A 69 -16.91 16.02 -17.78
CA ARG A 69 -17.11 14.60 -18.08
C ARG A 69 -16.93 13.70 -16.84
N HIS A 70 -17.50 12.52 -16.94
CA HIS A 70 -17.17 11.43 -16.03
C HIS A 70 -15.76 10.91 -16.34
N GLY A 71 -14.98 10.64 -15.31
CA GLY A 71 -13.71 9.97 -15.42
C GLY A 71 -13.89 8.44 -15.53
N ASN A 72 -12.86 7.78 -16.01
CA ASN A 72 -12.80 6.33 -16.12
C ASN A 72 -11.64 5.80 -15.30
N ALA A 73 -11.88 4.73 -14.57
CA ALA A 73 -10.82 3.99 -13.91
C ALA A 73 -10.91 2.52 -14.29
N TRP A 74 -9.80 1.89 -14.60
CA TRP A 74 -9.75 0.48 -14.93
C TRP A 74 -8.44 -0.15 -14.48
N TRP A 75 -8.50 -1.43 -14.19
CA TRP A 75 -7.36 -2.23 -13.80
C TRP A 75 -7.41 -3.58 -14.49
N VAL A 76 -6.25 -4.09 -14.80
CA VAL A 76 -6.06 -5.47 -15.26
C VAL A 76 -4.90 -6.08 -14.50
N GLY A 77 -4.98 -7.36 -14.23
CA GLY A 77 -3.90 -8.04 -13.52
C GLY A 77 -3.99 -9.55 -13.60
N VAL A 78 -2.99 -10.19 -13.04
CA VAL A 78 -2.89 -11.63 -12.91
C VAL A 78 -2.28 -11.98 -11.56
N ALA A 79 -2.90 -12.91 -10.86
CA ALA A 79 -2.34 -13.58 -9.69
C ALA A 79 -2.04 -15.04 -10.07
N SER A 80 -0.87 -15.53 -9.73
CA SER A 80 -0.43 -16.88 -10.08
C SER A 80 0.25 -17.56 -8.90
N GLU A 81 0.04 -18.86 -8.77
CA GLU A 81 0.70 -19.72 -7.80
C GLU A 81 1.18 -20.98 -8.47
N LEU A 82 2.43 -21.35 -8.18
CA LEU A 82 3.10 -22.54 -8.71
C LEU A 82 3.59 -23.39 -7.53
N THR A 83 3.02 -24.58 -7.38
CA THR A 83 3.37 -25.59 -6.36
C THR A 83 3.83 -26.91 -6.98
N TYR A 84 4.02 -26.95 -8.30
CA TYR A 84 4.42 -28.15 -9.04
C TYR A 84 5.78 -28.71 -8.59
N PHE A 85 6.67 -27.86 -8.09
CA PHE A 85 8.02 -28.25 -7.66
C PHE A 85 8.13 -28.42 -6.14
N ASP A 86 7.19 -29.16 -5.53
CA ASP A 86 7.26 -29.45 -4.09
C ASP A 86 8.68 -29.88 -3.67
N PRO A 87 9.28 -29.29 -2.63
CA PRO A 87 8.69 -28.41 -1.60
C PRO A 87 8.76 -26.89 -1.90
N PHE A 88 9.02 -26.49 -3.14
CA PHE A 88 9.02 -25.08 -3.53
C PHE A 88 7.61 -24.58 -3.85
N ARG A 89 7.33 -23.37 -3.41
CA ARG A 89 6.15 -22.60 -3.76
C ARG A 89 6.58 -21.27 -4.35
N PHE A 90 6.01 -20.89 -5.48
CA PHE A 90 6.20 -19.57 -6.06
C PHE A 90 4.84 -18.91 -6.21
N ALA A 91 4.76 -17.60 -5.93
CA ALA A 91 3.60 -16.79 -6.22
C ALA A 91 4.03 -15.54 -6.98
N LEU A 92 3.19 -15.09 -7.90
CA LEU A 92 3.42 -13.89 -8.69
C LEU A 92 2.10 -13.13 -8.78
N ASP A 93 2.17 -11.83 -8.52
CA ASP A 93 1.10 -10.87 -8.78
C ASP A 93 1.63 -9.78 -9.70
N ALA A 94 0.84 -9.39 -10.69
CA ALA A 94 1.12 -8.26 -11.54
C ALA A 94 -0.19 -7.55 -11.89
N ALA A 95 -0.18 -6.22 -11.86
CA ALA A 95 -1.33 -5.40 -12.17
C ALA A 95 -0.89 -4.11 -12.86
N TYR A 96 -1.75 -3.60 -13.72
CA TYR A 96 -1.70 -2.26 -14.27
C TYR A 96 -3.07 -1.60 -14.06
N GLY A 97 -3.06 -0.31 -13.70
CA GLY A 97 -4.28 0.47 -13.53
C GLY A 97 -4.13 1.87 -14.12
N SER A 98 -5.25 2.45 -14.53
CA SER A 98 -5.34 3.82 -15.01
C SER A 98 -6.64 4.44 -14.52
N ALA A 99 -6.56 5.68 -14.04
CA ALA A 99 -7.70 6.52 -13.67
C ALA A 99 -7.52 7.88 -14.34
N ASP A 100 -8.40 8.21 -15.30
CA ASP A 100 -8.36 9.45 -16.09
C ASP A 100 -9.61 10.29 -15.81
N MET A 101 -9.40 11.48 -15.27
CA MET A 101 -10.41 12.50 -14.98
C MET A 101 -10.34 13.67 -15.97
N GLY A 102 -9.45 13.64 -16.94
CA GLY A 102 -9.21 14.74 -17.91
C GLY A 102 -8.14 15.70 -17.46
N SER A 103 -8.23 16.94 -17.91
CA SER A 103 -7.21 17.96 -17.65
C SER A 103 -7.86 19.22 -17.06
N ILE A 104 -7.17 19.87 -16.13
CA ILE A 104 -7.62 21.09 -15.47
C ILE A 104 -6.48 22.09 -15.52
N GLY A 105 -6.72 23.26 -16.12
CA GLY A 105 -5.75 24.35 -16.11
C GLY A 105 -4.40 24.03 -16.77
N GLY A 106 -4.35 23.02 -17.64
CA GLY A 106 -3.13 22.56 -18.29
C GLY A 106 -2.42 21.41 -17.57
N PHE A 107 -3.06 20.86 -16.53
CA PHE A 107 -2.58 19.68 -15.78
C PHE A 107 -3.45 18.47 -16.08
N ASP A 108 -2.85 17.33 -16.34
CA ASP A 108 -3.58 16.08 -16.50
C ASP A 108 -3.96 15.52 -15.13
N VAL A 109 -5.24 15.30 -14.94
CA VAL A 109 -5.78 14.63 -13.74
C VAL A 109 -5.88 13.13 -14.05
N GLU A 110 -4.72 12.56 -14.30
CA GLU A 110 -4.55 11.14 -14.62
C GLU A 110 -3.57 10.50 -13.65
N ARG A 111 -3.87 9.27 -13.28
CA ARG A 111 -2.96 8.41 -12.53
C ARG A 111 -2.95 7.04 -13.19
N SER A 112 -1.77 6.60 -13.69
CA SER A 112 -1.63 5.31 -14.34
C SER A 112 -0.27 4.69 -14.07
N GLY A 113 -0.28 3.40 -13.71
CA GLY A 113 0.95 2.74 -13.32
C GLY A 113 0.77 1.24 -13.13
N TRP A 114 1.83 0.59 -12.67
CA TRP A 114 1.86 -0.85 -12.52
C TRP A 114 2.50 -1.31 -11.21
N PHE A 115 2.16 -2.53 -10.84
CA PHE A 115 2.68 -3.25 -9.70
C PHE A 115 3.03 -4.66 -10.12
N ALA A 116 4.11 -5.20 -9.55
CA ALA A 116 4.44 -6.61 -9.66
C ALA A 116 5.11 -7.10 -8.38
N SER A 117 4.80 -8.33 -7.98
CA SER A 117 5.48 -9.02 -6.88
C SER A 117 5.79 -10.47 -7.23
N ILE A 118 6.85 -10.99 -6.64
CA ILE A 118 7.23 -12.39 -6.73
C ILE A 118 7.64 -12.89 -5.36
N LEU A 119 7.07 -14.01 -4.95
CA LEU A 119 7.39 -14.73 -3.72
C LEU A 119 7.95 -16.11 -4.09
N GLY A 120 9.09 -16.46 -3.50
CA GLY A 120 9.63 -17.80 -3.50
C GLY A 120 9.74 -18.35 -2.08
N GLU A 121 9.23 -19.54 -1.84
CA GLU A 121 9.25 -20.21 -0.54
C GLU A 121 9.75 -21.65 -0.69
N TYR A 122 10.37 -22.14 0.36
CA TYR A 122 10.81 -23.52 0.48
C TYR A 122 10.28 -24.13 1.77
N LYS A 123 9.36 -25.08 1.69
CA LYS A 123 8.75 -25.71 2.85
C LYS A 123 9.70 -26.71 3.49
N MET A 124 10.08 -26.46 4.73
CA MET A 124 10.84 -27.37 5.59
C MET A 124 9.96 -27.91 6.73
N ASP A 125 10.45 -28.91 7.45
CA ASP A 125 9.70 -29.53 8.55
C ASP A 125 9.42 -28.58 9.72
N TYR A 126 10.32 -27.62 9.97
CA TYR A 126 10.27 -26.74 11.16
C TYR A 126 9.94 -25.28 10.84
N PHE A 127 10.12 -24.84 9.62
CA PHE A 127 9.80 -23.48 9.17
C PHE A 127 9.82 -23.39 7.63
N THR A 128 9.29 -22.34 7.11
CA THR A 128 9.23 -22.07 5.67
C THR A 128 10.01 -20.77 5.39
N PRO A 129 11.30 -20.85 4.96
CA PRO A 129 12.02 -19.69 4.49
C PRO A 129 11.44 -19.19 3.17
N GLY A 130 11.49 -17.89 2.96
CA GLY A 130 11.00 -17.28 1.74
C GLY A 130 11.68 -15.94 1.44
N ILE A 131 11.61 -15.56 0.18
CA ILE A 131 12.00 -14.26 -0.32
C ILE A 131 10.85 -13.66 -1.11
N LEU A 132 10.45 -12.45 -0.73
CA LEU A 132 9.46 -11.64 -1.44
C LEU A 132 10.18 -10.44 -2.05
N PHE A 133 9.99 -10.22 -3.33
CA PHE A 133 10.35 -8.98 -4.02
C PHE A 133 9.09 -8.36 -4.60
N TRP A 134 9.01 -7.04 -4.57
CA TRP A 134 7.93 -6.29 -5.20
C TRP A 134 8.44 -4.95 -5.73
N TYR A 135 7.74 -4.44 -6.73
CA TYR A 135 7.98 -3.15 -7.35
C TYR A 135 6.64 -2.52 -7.75
N ALA A 136 6.49 -1.24 -7.45
CA ALA A 136 5.42 -0.41 -7.97
C ALA A 136 6.01 0.82 -8.66
N SER A 137 5.42 1.22 -9.78
CA SER A 137 5.81 2.44 -10.49
C SER A 137 5.64 3.67 -9.60
N GLY A 138 6.49 4.67 -9.81
CA GLY A 138 6.50 5.92 -9.09
C GLY A 138 6.47 7.10 -10.07
N ASP A 139 6.17 8.28 -9.55
CA ASP A 139 6.07 9.51 -10.31
C ASP A 139 7.38 9.86 -11.01
N ASP A 140 7.28 10.39 -12.21
CA ASP A 140 8.40 10.97 -12.96
C ASP A 140 8.73 12.39 -12.46
N SER A 141 9.43 13.20 -13.27
CA SER A 141 9.80 14.58 -12.92
C SER A 141 8.79 15.63 -13.37
N ASN A 142 7.76 15.24 -14.11
CA ASN A 142 6.79 16.15 -14.71
C ASN A 142 5.43 16.04 -13.99
N TRP A 143 5.17 16.93 -13.07
CA TRP A 143 3.92 16.94 -12.32
C TRP A 143 2.67 17.35 -13.13
N ALA A 144 2.86 17.82 -14.39
CA ALA A 144 1.75 18.30 -15.21
C ALA A 144 1.11 17.21 -16.08
N ASN A 145 1.77 16.05 -16.25
CA ASN A 145 1.29 14.94 -17.07
C ASN A 145 0.55 13.85 -16.28
N GLY A 146 0.19 14.13 -15.04
CA GLY A 146 -0.47 13.15 -14.15
C GLY A 146 0.50 12.49 -13.18
N SER A 147 0.24 11.24 -12.85
CA SER A 147 1.05 10.41 -11.94
C SER A 147 1.24 9.02 -12.53
N GLU A 148 2.47 8.50 -12.51
CA GLU A 148 2.83 7.15 -12.97
C GLU A 148 2.71 6.11 -11.84
N ARG A 149 2.15 6.48 -10.69
CA ARG A 149 1.79 5.55 -9.62
C ARG A 149 0.49 4.84 -9.99
N MET A 150 0.41 3.55 -9.70
CA MET A 150 -0.82 2.80 -9.96
C MET A 150 -1.98 3.37 -9.11
N PRO A 151 -3.15 3.65 -9.71
CA PRO A 151 -4.32 4.09 -8.94
C PRO A 151 -4.77 2.97 -7.99
N VAL A 152 -5.16 3.33 -6.77
CA VAL A 152 -5.57 2.41 -5.71
C VAL A 152 -6.94 2.82 -5.19
N VAL A 153 -7.86 1.86 -5.09
CA VAL A 153 -9.18 2.06 -4.48
C VAL A 153 -9.10 1.77 -2.99
N GLU A 154 -8.45 0.67 -2.64
CA GLU A 154 -8.21 0.26 -1.27
C GLU A 154 -6.93 -0.58 -1.22
N GLY A 155 -6.02 -0.25 -0.31
CA GLY A 155 -4.77 -0.97 -0.13
C GLY A 155 -4.95 -2.10 0.87
N SER A 156 -4.96 -3.35 0.40
CA SER A 156 -4.97 -4.53 1.27
C SER A 156 -3.79 -5.46 1.03
N TRP A 157 -2.86 -5.09 0.17
CA TRP A 157 -1.65 -5.88 -0.05
C TRP A 157 -0.61 -5.54 1.02
N THR A 158 -0.17 -6.54 1.75
CA THR A 158 0.78 -6.38 2.84
C THR A 158 2.03 -7.21 2.61
N ALA A 159 3.21 -6.60 2.73
CA ALA A 159 4.50 -7.29 2.71
C ALA A 159 4.94 -7.71 4.12
N SER A 160 4.47 -7.02 5.14
CA SER A 160 4.86 -7.22 6.53
C SER A 160 3.71 -6.88 7.46
N SER A 161 3.85 -7.22 8.73
CA SER A 161 2.89 -6.90 9.78
C SER A 161 3.09 -5.53 10.43
N TYR A 162 4.04 -4.74 9.98
CA TYR A 162 4.33 -3.45 10.62
C TYR A 162 4.12 -2.26 9.67
N GLY A 163 4.91 -2.16 8.61
CA GLY A 163 4.89 -1.00 7.73
C GLY A 163 3.75 -1.02 6.71
N PHE A 164 3.16 -2.19 6.45
CA PHE A 164 2.14 -2.41 5.43
C PHE A 164 0.88 -3.07 5.96
N ASP A 165 0.71 -3.22 7.27
CA ASP A 165 -0.43 -3.89 7.85
C ASP A 165 -1.42 -2.90 8.46
N ASP A 166 -2.67 -2.98 8.04
CA ASP A 166 -3.79 -2.24 8.62
C ASP A 166 -4.40 -2.94 9.87
N ASN A 167 -3.97 -4.17 10.17
CA ASN A 167 -4.49 -4.94 11.30
C ASN A 167 -4.04 -4.43 12.67
N PHE A 168 -3.02 -3.60 12.74
CA PHE A 168 -2.52 -3.01 13.98
C PHE A 168 -3.44 -1.98 14.64
N GLY A 169 -4.70 -2.00 14.32
CA GLY A 169 -5.69 -1.12 14.89
C GLY A 169 -5.99 0.08 14.01
N ARG A 170 -7.23 0.46 14.01
CA ARG A 170 -7.90 1.39 13.11
C ARG A 170 -7.31 2.79 13.00
N ASP A 171 -6.45 3.18 13.93
CA ASP A 171 -5.90 4.54 14.01
C ASP A 171 -4.37 4.57 13.94
N ALA A 172 -3.76 3.45 13.67
CA ALA A 172 -2.33 3.40 13.54
C ALA A 172 -1.95 3.85 12.13
N CYS A 173 -1.36 5.01 12.05
CA CYS A 173 -0.70 5.46 10.83
C CYS A 173 0.36 4.43 10.46
N ASP A 174 0.13 3.71 9.40
CA ASP A 174 1.15 2.87 8.79
C ASP A 174 2.27 3.77 8.34
N MET A 175 3.48 3.49 8.78
CA MET A 175 4.60 4.36 8.49
C MET A 175 4.96 4.38 7.00
N ILE A 176 4.64 3.31 6.30
CA ILE A 176 4.95 3.15 4.87
C ILE A 176 3.68 3.34 4.02
N GLY A 177 2.55 3.48 4.68
CA GLY A 177 1.25 3.66 4.06
C GLY A 177 0.59 2.34 3.70
N LEU A 178 -0.71 2.38 3.53
CA LEU A 178 -1.55 1.23 3.15
C LEU A 178 -1.30 0.77 1.71
N THR A 179 -0.57 1.57 0.92
CA THR A 179 -0.34 1.30 -0.49
C THR A 179 1.14 1.05 -0.75
N ASN A 180 1.40 0.11 -1.63
CA ASN A 180 2.74 -0.22 -2.12
C ASN A 180 3.19 0.67 -3.30
N ASP A 181 2.34 1.56 -3.79
CA ASP A 181 2.60 2.41 -4.92
C ASP A 181 3.75 3.40 -4.66
N GLY A 182 4.53 3.68 -5.68
CA GLY A 182 5.71 4.54 -5.57
C GLY A 182 6.85 3.96 -4.74
N LYS A 183 6.87 2.62 -4.54
CA LYS A 183 7.86 1.92 -3.72
C LYS A 183 8.27 0.59 -4.33
N MET A 184 9.40 0.09 -3.91
CA MET A 184 9.85 -1.28 -4.14
C MET A 184 10.48 -1.84 -2.89
N GLY A 185 10.51 -3.16 -2.75
CA GLY A 185 11.13 -3.78 -1.60
C GLY A 185 11.50 -5.23 -1.79
N VAL A 186 12.34 -5.71 -0.88
CA VAL A 186 12.69 -7.11 -0.74
C VAL A 186 12.58 -7.51 0.72
N TYR A 187 11.92 -8.63 0.97
CA TYR A 187 11.78 -9.22 2.31
C TYR A 187 12.35 -10.63 2.31
N LEU A 188 13.17 -10.91 3.30
CA LEU A 188 13.50 -12.27 3.71
C LEU A 188 12.56 -12.63 4.86
N GLN A 189 11.93 -13.80 4.76
CA GLN A 189 11.00 -14.28 5.78
C GLN A 189 11.29 -15.71 6.19
N ALA A 190 11.00 -16.01 7.44
CA ALA A 190 10.88 -17.37 7.95
C ALA A 190 9.52 -17.47 8.63
N LYS A 191 8.59 -18.19 8.03
CA LYS A 191 7.25 -18.40 8.57
C LYS A 191 7.04 -19.84 9.02
N ASP A 192 5.91 -20.09 9.66
CA ASP A 192 5.54 -21.41 10.19
C ASP A 192 6.57 -21.96 11.20
N ILE A 193 7.33 -21.08 11.86
CA ILE A 193 8.26 -21.49 12.91
C ILE A 193 7.43 -21.97 14.09
N SER A 194 7.53 -23.25 14.43
CA SER A 194 6.76 -23.86 15.52
C SER A 194 7.62 -24.78 16.35
N PHE A 195 7.60 -24.58 17.67
CA PHE A 195 8.29 -25.41 18.65
C PHE A 195 7.31 -26.17 19.55
N MET A 196 6.01 -25.85 19.43
CA MET A 196 4.95 -26.38 20.27
C MET A 196 3.65 -26.33 19.47
N GLU A 197 2.74 -27.27 19.77
CA GLU A 197 1.41 -27.31 19.15
C GLU A 197 0.66 -26.00 19.32
N ASP A 198 -0.06 -25.56 18.30
CA ASP A 198 -0.86 -24.34 18.26
C ASP A 198 -0.08 -23.00 18.39
N LEU A 199 1.25 -23.04 18.46
CA LEU A 199 2.11 -21.84 18.50
C LEU A 199 2.90 -21.72 17.21
N THR A 200 2.76 -20.59 16.53
CA THR A 200 3.48 -20.26 15.30
C THR A 200 4.14 -18.90 15.39
N HIS A 201 5.32 -18.80 14.82
CA HIS A 201 6.04 -17.52 14.70
C HIS A 201 6.36 -17.22 13.25
N ILE A 202 6.46 -15.92 12.94
CA ILE A 202 6.94 -15.39 11.67
C ILE A 202 8.01 -14.36 11.96
N PHE A 203 9.13 -14.46 11.29
CA PHE A 203 10.22 -13.48 11.33
C PHE A 203 10.43 -12.91 9.93
N ARG A 204 10.54 -11.57 9.82
CA ARG A 204 10.80 -10.89 8.54
C ARG A 204 11.85 -9.81 8.71
N VAL A 205 12.68 -9.68 7.68
CA VAL A 205 13.60 -8.56 7.50
C VAL A 205 13.40 -7.99 6.11
N GLY A 206 13.12 -6.69 6.02
CA GLY A 206 12.80 -6.02 4.77
C GLY A 206 13.70 -4.83 4.49
N PHE A 207 13.95 -4.59 3.21
CA PHE A 207 14.51 -3.36 2.69
C PHE A 207 13.54 -2.75 1.70
N ILE A 208 13.26 -1.46 1.86
CA ILE A 208 12.29 -0.72 1.06
C ILE A 208 12.98 0.51 0.49
N LYS A 209 12.65 0.87 -0.74
CA LYS A 209 13.14 2.05 -1.43
C LYS A 209 12.02 2.71 -2.21
N GLY A 210 12.01 4.04 -2.27
CA GLY A 210 11.08 4.77 -3.13
C GLY A 210 11.39 4.62 -4.61
N THR A 211 10.37 4.70 -5.46
CA THR A 211 10.48 4.71 -6.93
C THR A 211 10.06 6.05 -7.53
N ASN A 212 9.54 6.99 -6.72
CA ASN A 212 9.17 8.32 -7.17
C ASN A 212 10.40 9.17 -7.47
N ASN A 213 10.31 10.02 -8.49
CA ASN A 213 11.36 10.99 -8.80
C ASN A 213 11.51 12.02 -7.67
N THR A 214 12.72 12.52 -7.46
CA THR A 214 13.01 13.49 -6.40
C THR A 214 12.48 14.90 -6.70
N GLU A 215 12.17 15.22 -7.95
CA GLU A 215 11.73 16.56 -8.35
C GLU A 215 10.39 16.96 -7.75
N MET A 216 9.44 16.02 -7.61
CA MET A 216 8.17 16.28 -6.94
C MET A 216 8.35 16.82 -5.51
N ALA A 217 9.29 16.22 -4.78
CA ALA A 217 9.65 16.64 -3.44
C ALA A 217 10.37 17.99 -3.42
N ARG A 218 11.35 18.19 -4.31
CA ARG A 218 12.13 19.44 -4.39
C ARG A 218 11.29 20.65 -4.79
N GLN A 219 10.27 20.44 -5.59
CA GLN A 219 9.33 21.48 -5.99
C GLN A 219 8.24 21.73 -4.95
N GLY A 220 8.20 20.97 -3.87
CA GLY A 220 7.19 21.09 -2.81
C GLY A 220 5.80 20.59 -3.23
N ILE A 221 5.71 19.79 -4.30
CA ILE A 221 4.48 19.19 -4.78
C ILE A 221 4.12 17.95 -3.94
N ALA A 222 5.14 17.17 -3.59
CA ALA A 222 4.99 16.01 -2.71
C ALA A 222 5.47 16.31 -1.28
N SER A 223 4.89 15.63 -0.33
CA SER A 223 5.27 15.62 1.09
C SER A 223 5.61 14.19 1.51
N PRO A 224 6.52 13.96 2.46
CA PRO A 224 6.83 12.62 2.94
C PRO A 224 5.62 11.82 3.45
N THR A 225 4.57 12.49 3.91
CA THR A 225 3.32 11.88 4.37
C THR A 225 2.24 11.81 3.31
N GLY A 226 2.56 12.09 2.05
CA GLY A 226 1.59 12.16 0.96
C GLY A 226 0.54 13.27 1.16
N THR A 227 -0.46 13.29 0.31
CA THR A 227 -1.56 14.28 0.39
C THR A 227 -2.58 13.98 1.48
N SER A 228 -2.72 12.71 1.87
CA SER A 228 -3.68 12.26 2.88
C SER A 228 -3.14 12.24 4.32
N GLY A 229 -1.82 12.43 4.50
CA GLY A 229 -1.15 12.22 5.77
C GLY A 229 -1.09 10.75 6.24
N ARG A 230 -1.54 9.83 5.39
CA ARG A 230 -1.59 8.38 5.67
C ARG A 230 -0.70 7.54 4.77
N GLU A 231 -0.09 8.14 3.78
CA GLU A 231 0.82 7.48 2.86
C GLU A 231 2.23 8.01 3.08
N LEU A 232 3.23 7.13 3.03
CA LEU A 232 4.61 7.55 2.96
C LEU A 232 5.04 7.63 1.50
N TYR A 233 5.27 8.86 1.03
CA TYR A 233 5.80 9.12 -0.29
C TYR A 233 7.33 9.04 -0.24
N LEU A 234 7.91 7.97 -0.78
CA LEU A 234 9.35 7.77 -0.85
C LEU A 234 9.86 8.09 -2.25
N THR A 235 10.93 8.87 -2.32
CA THR A 235 11.64 9.13 -3.57
C THR A 235 12.75 8.10 -3.80
N THR A 236 13.33 8.09 -4.99
CA THR A 236 14.47 7.21 -5.32
C THR A 236 15.72 7.46 -4.46
N ALA A 237 15.75 8.55 -3.68
CA ALA A 237 16.80 8.84 -2.72
C ALA A 237 16.51 8.28 -1.31
N ASP A 238 15.25 7.94 -1.03
CA ASP A 238 14.79 7.50 0.30
C ASP A 238 14.78 5.98 0.42
N LYS A 239 14.97 5.49 1.63
CA LYS A 239 14.95 4.06 1.94
C LYS A 239 14.49 3.78 3.36
N ALA A 240 14.09 2.54 3.61
CA ALA A 240 13.77 2.07 4.95
C ALA A 240 14.25 0.62 5.16
N TRP A 241 14.51 0.27 6.40
CA TRP A 241 14.73 -1.10 6.86
C TRP A 241 13.66 -1.47 7.87
N GLU A 242 13.18 -2.67 7.77
CA GLU A 242 12.15 -3.20 8.66
C GLU A 242 12.52 -4.56 9.20
N VAL A 243 12.21 -4.80 10.48
CA VAL A 243 12.33 -6.10 11.13
C VAL A 243 11.03 -6.37 11.88
N ASN A 244 10.39 -7.52 11.62
CA ASN A 244 9.18 -7.96 12.30
C ASN A 244 9.38 -9.31 12.97
N PHE A 245 8.69 -9.48 14.09
CA PHE A 245 8.51 -10.76 14.74
C PHE A 245 7.06 -10.88 15.22
N ASP A 246 6.35 -11.83 14.63
CA ASP A 246 4.94 -12.08 14.89
C ASP A 246 4.78 -13.45 15.53
N THR A 247 3.88 -13.55 16.49
CA THR A 247 3.54 -14.79 17.19
C THR A 247 2.05 -14.97 17.21
N GLN A 248 1.58 -16.14 16.85
CA GLN A 248 0.19 -16.53 16.96
C GLN A 248 0.06 -17.79 17.82
N TYR A 249 -0.80 -17.75 18.81
CA TYR A 249 -1.10 -18.88 19.70
C TYR A 249 -2.59 -19.14 19.74
N LYS A 250 -3.00 -20.33 19.32
CA LYS A 250 -4.37 -20.81 19.42
C LYS A 250 -4.59 -21.37 20.82
N ILE A 251 -5.15 -20.55 21.71
CA ILE A 251 -5.44 -20.94 23.11
C ILE A 251 -6.54 -22.01 23.15
N TYR A 252 -7.55 -21.84 22.30
CA TYR A 252 -8.65 -22.78 22.08
C TYR A 252 -9.04 -22.75 20.61
N LYS A 253 -9.88 -23.68 20.18
CA LYS A 253 -10.39 -23.78 18.81
C LYS A 253 -10.85 -22.43 18.23
N ASP A 254 -11.50 -21.63 19.05
CA ASP A 254 -12.15 -20.38 18.64
C ASP A 254 -11.48 -19.13 19.29
N LEU A 255 -10.35 -19.30 20.00
CA LEU A 255 -9.64 -18.22 20.70
C LEU A 255 -8.16 -18.20 20.32
N THR A 256 -7.74 -17.12 19.67
CA THR A 256 -6.37 -16.92 19.23
C THR A 256 -5.78 -15.65 19.86
N LEU A 257 -4.57 -15.76 20.37
CA LEU A 257 -3.72 -14.65 20.78
C LEU A 257 -2.70 -14.38 19.69
N ALA A 258 -2.63 -13.15 19.22
CA ALA A 258 -1.57 -12.66 18.31
C ALA A 258 -0.74 -11.59 19.03
N VAL A 259 0.57 -11.67 18.88
CA VAL A 259 1.54 -10.67 19.33
C VAL A 259 2.41 -10.31 18.15
N GLU A 260 2.45 -9.04 17.79
CA GLU A 260 3.19 -8.53 16.66
C GLU A 260 4.15 -7.44 17.15
N ILE A 261 5.41 -7.51 16.77
CA ILE A 261 6.45 -6.54 17.13
C ILE A 261 7.23 -6.20 15.89
N GLY A 262 7.38 -4.91 15.63
CA GLY A 262 8.14 -4.42 14.50
C GLY A 262 9.03 -3.24 14.84
N TYR A 263 10.10 -3.11 14.08
CA TYR A 263 11.02 -1.99 14.08
C TYR A 263 11.22 -1.51 12.65
N ILE A 264 11.12 -0.19 12.44
CA ILE A 264 11.45 0.46 11.18
C ILE A 264 12.49 1.54 11.41
N ASN A 265 13.52 1.53 10.57
CA ASN A 265 14.46 2.64 10.38
C ASN A 265 14.16 3.30 9.04
N LEU A 266 13.71 4.56 9.07
CA LEU A 266 13.35 5.37 7.90
C LEU A 266 14.46 6.40 7.65
N ASP A 267 15.09 6.34 6.48
CA ASP A 267 16.15 7.24 6.04
C ASP A 267 15.64 8.10 4.87
N LEU A 268 15.21 9.32 5.19
CA LEU A 268 14.79 10.34 4.23
C LEU A 268 15.97 11.22 3.84
N ASP A 269 16.15 11.48 2.55
CA ASP A 269 17.25 12.28 2.02
C ASP A 269 17.06 13.78 2.32
N LYS A 270 17.97 14.36 3.11
CA LYS A 270 17.95 15.78 3.47
C LYS A 270 18.17 16.73 2.31
N GLY A 271 18.84 16.26 1.27
CA GLY A 271 19.06 17.04 0.02
C GLY A 271 17.81 17.12 -0.84
N VAL A 272 16.87 16.20 -0.65
CA VAL A 272 15.57 16.18 -1.33
C VAL A 272 14.50 16.92 -0.53
N TRP A 273 14.30 16.52 0.72
CA TRP A 273 13.20 17.01 1.57
C TRP A 273 13.52 18.27 2.36
N GLY A 274 14.80 18.63 2.45
CA GLY A 274 15.28 19.68 3.35
C GLY A 274 15.44 19.22 4.80
N LYS A 275 16.44 19.77 5.47
CA LYS A 275 16.80 19.38 6.83
C LYS A 275 15.64 19.53 7.84
N GLY A 276 14.89 20.63 7.77
CA GLY A 276 13.79 20.90 8.70
C GLY A 276 12.68 19.84 8.62
N THR A 277 12.33 19.43 7.41
CA THR A 277 11.34 18.38 7.18
C THR A 277 11.85 17.06 7.74
N VAL A 278 13.06 16.63 7.34
CA VAL A 278 13.60 15.33 7.78
C VAL A 278 13.76 15.26 9.30
N ASP A 279 14.26 16.34 9.93
CA ASP A 279 14.45 16.38 11.39
C ASP A 279 13.11 16.36 12.17
N SER A 280 11.96 16.60 11.52
CA SER A 280 10.62 16.47 12.11
C SER A 280 10.09 15.03 12.14
N TYR A 281 10.65 14.14 11.33
CA TYR A 281 10.29 12.72 11.29
C TYR A 281 11.20 11.91 12.21
N ARG A 282 10.63 10.89 12.82
CA ARG A 282 11.43 9.93 13.60
C ARG A 282 12.04 8.91 12.66
N GLU A 283 13.36 8.86 12.64
CA GLU A 283 14.13 7.89 11.87
C GLU A 283 13.90 6.45 12.35
N ASN A 284 13.79 6.28 13.67
CA ASN A 284 13.65 4.96 14.30
C ASN A 284 12.31 4.83 15.01
N ASN A 285 11.56 3.80 14.68
CA ASN A 285 10.26 3.53 15.28
C ASN A 285 10.13 2.06 15.66
N VAL A 286 9.59 1.82 16.85
CA VAL A 286 9.23 0.50 17.35
C VAL A 286 7.74 0.49 17.61
N ARG A 287 7.09 -0.59 17.24
CA ARG A 287 5.67 -0.79 17.44
C ARG A 287 5.41 -2.21 17.91
N GLY A 288 4.38 -2.40 18.70
CA GLY A 288 3.90 -3.71 19.09
C GLY A 288 2.39 -3.69 19.28
N ALA A 289 1.75 -4.80 18.95
CA ALA A 289 0.33 -5.03 19.20
C ALA A 289 0.11 -6.39 19.84
N VAL A 290 -0.92 -6.48 20.66
CA VAL A 290 -1.42 -7.72 21.23
C VAL A 290 -2.91 -7.79 20.93
N THR A 291 -3.30 -8.80 20.18
CA THR A 291 -4.69 -9.02 19.76
C THR A 291 -5.21 -10.34 20.31
N LEU A 292 -6.37 -10.30 20.95
CA LEU A 292 -7.11 -11.49 21.34
C LEU A 292 -8.36 -11.59 20.48
N GLN A 293 -8.39 -12.59 19.61
CA GLN A 293 -9.49 -12.81 18.67
C GLN A 293 -10.32 -14.01 19.06
N TYR A 294 -11.61 -13.81 19.21
CA TYR A 294 -12.59 -14.88 19.41
C TYR A 294 -13.51 -14.96 18.18
N THR A 295 -13.62 -16.18 17.64
CA THR A 295 -14.49 -16.47 16.48
C THR A 295 -15.67 -17.31 16.95
N PHE A 296 -16.91 -16.88 16.71
CA PHE A 296 -18.16 -17.56 17.11
C PHE A 296 -19.04 -17.88 15.90
#